data_6d1b075d592dc4ba833c5c11ea5b4007
#
_entry.id   6d1b075d592dc4ba833c5c11ea5b4007
#
_cell.length_a   1.000
_cell.length_b   1.000
_cell.length_c   1.000
_cell.angle_alpha   90.00
_cell.angle_beta   90.00
_cell.angle_gamma   90.00
#
_symmetry.space_group_name_H-M   'P 1'
#
loop_
_entity.id
_entity.type
_entity.pdbx_description
1 polymer ?
#
loop_
_entity_poly.entity_id
_entity_poly.type
_entity_poly.pdbx_seq_one_letter_code
_entity_poly.pdbx_strand_id
1 'polypeptide(L)'
;MNKKIKQESSSLWRQSIRAPLIVIVLLTTFALTILFYFSQDRNGEVYARYIETLSEYKYLDARLHLGMDRIRYNKGADSLAIEAGIMSLREIAVSVSTSIETFRAAGDWMPEYSQVDAFDREVLNKISITRRYLKERWQWLNECDAFIEKLWHSPLSNKAEIFNVLDSAKAGELPSLPEGVELSEDLYAELEQLLKTNREVARLWHRLDYSRASLFAEDLILSFKARELVMQERRAILSLIFYLFSLVMLLTTLLLYVRVKR
;
A
#
# COMPACT_ATOMS: atom_id res chain seq x y z
N MET A 1 -33.52 -76.71 23.30
CA MET A 1 -33.03 -76.34 21.96
C MET A 1 -33.23 -74.85 21.57
N ASN A 2 -34.17 -74.13 22.21
CA ASN A 2 -34.50 -72.71 21.80
C ASN A 2 -33.62 -71.58 22.33
N LYS A 3 -32.72 -71.81 23.32
CA LYS A 3 -31.82 -70.71 23.84
C LYS A 3 -30.59 -70.43 22.95
N LYS A 4 -30.04 -71.45 22.27
CA LYS A 4 -28.89 -71.29 21.38
C LYS A 4 -29.21 -70.46 20.11
N ILE A 5 -30.38 -70.69 19.50
CA ILE A 5 -30.86 -70.04 18.30
C ILE A 5 -31.10 -68.54 18.54
N LYS A 6 -31.58 -68.15 19.74
CA LYS A 6 -31.80 -66.78 20.11
C LYS A 6 -30.47 -65.97 20.34
N GLN A 7 -29.44 -66.66 20.76
CA GLN A 7 -28.14 -66.07 21.05
C GLN A 7 -27.29 -65.83 19.77
N GLU A 8 -27.40 -66.75 18.78
CA GLU A 8 -26.73 -66.56 17.45
C GLU A 8 -27.43 -65.49 16.63
N SER A 9 -28.71 -65.35 16.61
CA SER A 9 -29.43 -64.29 15.90
C SER A 9 -29.10 -62.89 16.46
N SER A 10 -28.92 -62.79 17.79
CA SER A 10 -28.53 -61.50 18.40
C SER A 10 -27.09 -61.10 18.12
N SER A 11 -26.19 -62.06 17.91
CA SER A 11 -24.80 -61.77 17.57
C SER A 11 -24.64 -61.33 16.10
N LEU A 12 -25.35 -61.96 15.18
CA LEU A 12 -25.38 -61.60 13.76
C LEU A 12 -26.03 -60.22 13.54
N TRP A 13 -27.10 -59.92 14.30
CA TRP A 13 -27.76 -58.62 14.23
C TRP A 13 -26.86 -57.49 14.78
N ARG A 14 -26.08 -57.75 15.83
CA ARG A 14 -25.09 -56.81 16.39
C ARG A 14 -23.91 -56.58 15.42
N GLN A 15 -23.45 -57.58 14.69
CA GLN A 15 -22.43 -57.43 13.66
C GLN A 15 -22.93 -56.68 12.42
N SER A 16 -24.19 -56.91 12.01
CA SER A 16 -24.83 -56.25 10.88
C SER A 16 -24.98 -54.72 11.06
N ILE A 17 -25.11 -54.22 12.30
CA ILE A 17 -25.25 -52.79 12.60
C ILE A 17 -23.88 -52.10 12.78
N ARG A 18 -22.85 -52.84 13.18
CA ARG A 18 -21.52 -52.27 13.41
C ARG A 18 -20.84 -51.84 12.11
N ALA A 19 -20.96 -52.59 11.04
CA ALA A 19 -20.33 -52.28 9.76
C ALA A 19 -20.83 -50.96 9.15
N PRO A 20 -22.14 -50.69 8.99
CA PRO A 20 -22.61 -49.40 8.46
C PRO A 20 -22.28 -48.22 9.39
N LEU A 21 -22.18 -48.43 10.70
CA LEU A 21 -21.82 -47.39 11.66
C LEU A 21 -20.34 -46.95 11.48
N ILE A 22 -19.44 -47.90 11.28
CA ILE A 22 -18.03 -47.61 11.00
C ILE A 22 -17.89 -46.83 9.69
N VAL A 23 -18.65 -47.23 8.65
CA VAL A 23 -18.66 -46.54 7.37
C VAL A 23 -19.14 -45.08 7.49
N ILE A 24 -20.24 -44.86 8.26
CA ILE A 24 -20.75 -43.50 8.51
C ILE A 24 -19.71 -42.64 9.25
N VAL A 25 -19.09 -43.19 10.28
CA VAL A 25 -18.05 -42.47 11.05
C VAL A 25 -16.86 -42.11 10.14
N LEU A 26 -16.40 -43.03 9.30
CA LEU A 26 -15.30 -42.77 8.37
C LEU A 26 -15.66 -41.72 7.32
N LEU A 27 -16.84 -41.80 6.70
CA LEU A 27 -17.33 -40.81 5.75
C LEU A 27 -17.44 -39.42 6.36
N THR A 28 -17.92 -39.35 7.58
CA THR A 28 -18.10 -38.07 8.27
C THR A 28 -16.77 -37.48 8.72
N THR A 29 -15.83 -38.28 9.19
CA THR A 29 -14.47 -37.84 9.50
C THR A 29 -13.79 -37.32 8.26
N PHE A 30 -13.94 -38.00 7.12
CA PHE A 30 -13.42 -37.58 5.83
C PHE A 30 -14.03 -36.23 5.38
N ALA A 31 -15.38 -36.10 5.48
CA ALA A 31 -16.06 -34.85 5.15
C ALA A 31 -15.60 -33.67 6.04
N LEU A 32 -15.44 -33.93 7.36
CA LEU A 32 -14.89 -32.95 8.30
C LEU A 32 -13.47 -32.55 7.98
N THR A 33 -12.63 -33.51 7.58
CA THR A 33 -11.24 -33.22 7.17
C THR A 33 -11.20 -32.36 5.92
N ILE A 34 -12.06 -32.63 4.93
CA ILE A 34 -12.19 -31.81 3.73
C ILE A 34 -12.66 -30.39 4.08
N LEU A 35 -13.71 -30.25 4.89
CA LEU A 35 -14.22 -28.95 5.34
C LEU A 35 -13.15 -28.17 6.11
N PHE A 36 -12.40 -28.83 6.98
CA PHE A 36 -11.28 -28.22 7.70
C PHE A 36 -10.20 -27.72 6.75
N TYR A 37 -9.82 -28.52 5.75
CA TYR A 37 -8.84 -28.13 4.74
C TYR A 37 -9.29 -26.87 3.96
N PHE A 38 -10.56 -26.82 3.55
CA PHE A 38 -11.14 -25.65 2.87
C PHE A 38 -11.34 -24.44 3.79
N SER A 39 -11.42 -24.63 5.11
CA SER A 39 -11.51 -23.54 6.07
C SER A 39 -10.14 -22.89 6.36
N GLN A 40 -9.04 -23.57 6.07
CA GLN A 40 -7.69 -22.99 6.20
C GLN A 40 -7.45 -21.95 5.10
N ASP A 41 -7.43 -20.69 5.51
CA ASP A 41 -7.07 -19.58 4.62
C ASP A 41 -5.56 -19.44 4.52
N ARG A 42 -5.03 -19.81 3.37
CA ARG A 42 -3.61 -19.61 3.04
C ARG A 42 -3.31 -18.16 2.62
N ASN A 43 -4.32 -17.40 2.23
CA ASN A 43 -4.14 -16.10 1.58
C ASN A 43 -4.31 -14.90 2.54
N GLY A 44 -4.86 -15.11 3.74
CA GLY A 44 -5.06 -14.04 4.72
C GLY A 44 -3.76 -13.36 5.15
N GLU A 45 -2.70 -14.13 5.39
CA GLU A 45 -1.38 -13.59 5.71
C GLU A 45 -0.77 -12.81 4.53
N VAL A 46 -1.03 -13.27 3.31
CA VAL A 46 -0.56 -12.60 2.08
C VAL A 46 -1.22 -11.23 1.95
N TYR A 47 -2.54 -11.14 2.13
CA TYR A 47 -3.27 -9.87 2.05
C TYR A 47 -2.86 -8.91 3.17
N ALA A 48 -2.70 -9.40 4.40
CA ALA A 48 -2.20 -8.60 5.52
C ALA A 48 -0.81 -8.00 5.21
N ARG A 49 0.09 -8.79 4.61
CA ARG A 49 1.42 -8.32 4.20
C ARG A 49 1.35 -7.24 3.12
N TYR A 50 0.44 -7.36 2.12
CA TYR A 50 0.26 -6.29 1.13
C TYR A 50 -0.27 -5.01 1.76
N ILE A 51 -1.23 -5.11 2.69
CA ILE A 51 -1.77 -3.96 3.42
C ILE A 51 -0.65 -3.27 4.22
N GLU A 52 0.20 -4.05 4.89
CA GLU A 52 1.35 -3.54 5.65
C GLU A 52 2.34 -2.83 4.72
N THR A 53 2.77 -3.48 3.64
CA THR A 53 3.73 -2.93 2.67
C THR A 53 3.20 -1.65 1.99
N LEU A 54 1.92 -1.61 1.61
CA LEU A 54 1.30 -0.39 1.05
C LEU A 54 1.13 0.71 2.10
N SER A 55 0.92 0.35 3.37
CA SER A 55 0.87 1.31 4.48
C SER A 55 2.26 1.90 4.75
N GLU A 56 3.32 1.08 4.67
CA GLU A 56 4.70 1.54 4.71
C GLU A 56 5.02 2.49 3.56
N TYR A 57 4.57 2.17 2.33
CA TYR A 57 4.67 3.08 1.19
C TYR A 57 4.08 4.46 1.52
N LYS A 58 2.86 4.52 2.06
CA LYS A 58 2.20 5.79 2.42
C LYS A 58 2.97 6.55 3.48
N TYR A 59 3.53 5.87 4.47
CA TYR A 59 4.37 6.49 5.50
C TYR A 59 5.64 7.10 4.91
N LEU A 60 6.34 6.36 4.05
CA LEU A 60 7.56 6.83 3.38
C LEU A 60 7.26 7.98 2.41
N ASP A 61 6.13 7.93 1.72
CA ASP A 61 5.66 8.98 0.83
C ASP A 61 5.40 10.30 1.59
N ALA A 62 4.74 10.24 2.73
CA ALA A 62 4.53 11.39 3.60
C ALA A 62 5.85 11.94 4.16
N ARG A 63 6.78 11.05 4.55
CA ARG A 63 8.11 11.45 5.02
C ARG A 63 8.95 12.12 3.92
N LEU A 64 8.89 11.59 2.69
CA LEU A 64 9.53 12.20 1.53
C LEU A 64 8.96 13.60 1.30
N HIS A 65 7.65 13.76 1.33
CA HIS A 65 6.97 15.05 1.15
C HIS A 65 7.45 16.08 2.19
N LEU A 66 7.54 15.71 3.46
CA LEU A 66 8.09 16.57 4.51
C LEU A 66 9.55 16.95 4.28
N GLY A 67 10.36 16.03 3.75
CA GLY A 67 11.74 16.31 3.35
C GLY A 67 11.81 17.33 2.20
N MET A 68 10.93 17.18 1.22
CA MET A 68 10.81 18.09 0.08
C MET A 68 10.34 19.49 0.48
N ASP A 69 9.41 19.60 1.45
CA ASP A 69 9.00 20.89 2.04
C ASP A 69 10.18 21.64 2.66
N ARG A 70 11.07 20.92 3.35
CA ARG A 70 12.29 21.55 3.91
C ARG A 70 13.18 22.14 2.83
N ILE A 71 13.35 21.48 1.68
CA ILE A 71 14.08 22.01 0.53
C ILE A 71 13.36 23.23 -0.04
N ARG A 72 12.04 23.18 -0.17
CA ARG A 72 11.23 24.29 -0.65
C ARG A 72 11.50 25.57 0.15
N TYR A 73 11.55 25.46 1.47
CA TYR A 73 11.77 26.60 2.38
C TYR A 73 13.23 26.83 2.75
N ASN A 74 14.17 26.25 2.01
CA ASN A 74 15.63 26.39 2.23
C ASN A 74 16.08 26.06 3.67
N LYS A 75 15.42 25.08 4.32
CA LYS A 75 15.69 24.66 5.71
C LYS A 75 16.67 23.49 5.82
N GLY A 76 17.73 23.48 4.98
CA GLY A 76 18.82 22.49 5.06
C GLY A 76 18.31 21.05 5.02
N ALA A 77 17.94 20.55 3.87
CA ALA A 77 17.52 19.16 3.74
C ALA A 77 18.70 18.29 3.29
N ASP A 78 18.78 17.09 3.87
CA ASP A 78 19.72 16.08 3.45
C ASP A 78 19.26 15.47 2.12
N SER A 79 19.92 15.86 1.02
CA SER A 79 19.63 15.36 -0.32
C SER A 79 19.83 13.83 -0.43
N LEU A 80 20.75 13.26 0.38
CA LEU A 80 20.98 11.81 0.42
C LEU A 80 19.78 11.08 1.06
N ALA A 81 19.22 11.64 2.13
CA ALA A 81 18.02 11.08 2.77
C ALA A 81 16.81 11.11 1.82
N ILE A 82 16.69 12.14 0.99
CA ILE A 82 15.61 12.23 0.00
C ILE A 82 15.80 11.21 -1.12
N GLU A 83 17.00 11.08 -1.67
CA GLU A 83 17.27 10.08 -2.72
C GLU A 83 17.07 8.65 -2.17
N ALA A 84 17.49 8.37 -0.93
CA ALA A 84 17.21 7.12 -0.26
C ALA A 84 15.69 6.87 -0.14
N GLY A 85 14.90 7.89 0.23
CA GLY A 85 13.44 7.81 0.28
C GLY A 85 12.82 7.50 -1.09
N ILE A 86 13.30 8.15 -2.15
CA ILE A 86 12.88 7.88 -3.55
C ILE A 86 13.15 6.43 -3.93
N MET A 87 14.34 5.91 -3.60
CA MET A 87 14.72 4.53 -3.90
C MET A 87 13.84 3.53 -3.14
N SER A 88 13.58 3.77 -1.84
CA SER A 88 12.69 2.93 -1.04
C SER A 88 11.26 2.90 -1.59
N LEU A 89 10.69 4.04 -1.97
CA LEU A 89 9.36 4.10 -2.59
C LEU A 89 9.29 3.28 -3.90
N ARG A 90 10.33 3.38 -4.73
CA ARG A 90 10.43 2.61 -5.97
C ARG A 90 10.51 1.10 -5.70
N GLU A 91 11.35 0.70 -4.74
CA GLU A 91 11.53 -0.70 -4.37
C GLU A 91 10.23 -1.32 -3.87
N ILE A 92 9.50 -0.62 -3.01
CA ILE A 92 8.19 -1.07 -2.52
C ILE A 92 7.21 -1.22 -3.68
N ALA A 93 7.09 -0.22 -4.56
CA ALA A 93 6.16 -0.28 -5.68
C ALA A 93 6.46 -1.48 -6.60
N VAL A 94 7.72 -1.66 -7.00
CA VAL A 94 8.15 -2.79 -7.83
C VAL A 94 7.90 -4.13 -7.13
N SER A 95 8.20 -4.23 -5.83
CA SER A 95 7.97 -5.45 -5.04
C SER A 95 6.48 -5.81 -4.98
N VAL A 96 5.61 -4.83 -4.74
CA VAL A 96 4.15 -5.03 -4.69
C VAL A 96 3.64 -5.51 -6.04
N SER A 97 3.97 -4.82 -7.13
CA SER A 97 3.47 -5.15 -8.48
C SER A 97 3.95 -6.52 -8.94
N THR A 98 5.25 -6.82 -8.78
CA THR A 98 5.82 -8.12 -9.16
C THR A 98 5.20 -9.27 -8.36
N SER A 99 5.00 -9.05 -7.06
CA SER A 99 4.37 -10.05 -6.19
C SER A 99 2.91 -10.28 -6.57
N ILE A 100 2.13 -9.22 -6.84
CA ILE A 100 0.72 -9.32 -7.27
C ILE A 100 0.62 -10.10 -8.59
N GLU A 101 1.51 -9.85 -9.55
CA GLU A 101 1.54 -10.59 -10.82
C GLU A 101 1.83 -12.08 -10.60
N THR A 102 2.79 -12.40 -9.72
CA THR A 102 3.15 -13.77 -9.39
C THR A 102 1.99 -14.54 -8.76
N PHE A 103 1.29 -13.94 -7.77
CA PHE A 103 0.14 -14.57 -7.13
C PHE A 103 -1.07 -14.68 -8.07
N ARG A 104 -1.27 -13.68 -8.94
CA ARG A 104 -2.32 -13.75 -9.98
C ARG A 104 -2.05 -14.89 -10.97
N ALA A 105 -0.82 -15.08 -11.38
CA ALA A 105 -0.42 -16.21 -12.25
C ALA A 105 -0.63 -17.57 -11.59
N ALA A 106 -0.55 -17.64 -10.25
CA ALA A 106 -0.87 -18.84 -9.48
C ALA A 106 -2.39 -19.09 -9.32
N GLY A 107 -3.24 -18.20 -9.85
CA GLY A 107 -4.70 -18.31 -9.78
C GLY A 107 -5.32 -17.74 -8.50
N ASP A 108 -4.55 -17.06 -7.66
CA ASP A 108 -5.04 -16.38 -6.48
C ASP A 108 -5.77 -15.08 -6.85
N TRP A 109 -6.75 -14.72 -6.00
CA TRP A 109 -7.44 -13.44 -6.19
C TRP A 109 -6.46 -12.29 -5.89
N MET A 110 -6.38 -11.35 -6.83
CA MET A 110 -5.61 -10.10 -6.72
C MET A 110 -6.43 -8.92 -7.23
N PRO A 111 -6.12 -7.67 -6.82
CA PRO A 111 -6.74 -6.46 -7.36
C PRO A 111 -6.67 -6.42 -8.89
N GLU A 112 -7.53 -5.64 -9.52
CA GLU A 112 -7.52 -5.49 -10.98
C GLU A 112 -6.18 -4.97 -11.49
N TYR A 113 -5.79 -5.45 -12.67
CA TYR A 113 -4.54 -5.01 -13.32
C TYR A 113 -4.50 -3.49 -13.48
N SER A 114 -5.63 -2.89 -13.84
CA SER A 114 -5.78 -1.43 -14.00
C SER A 114 -5.43 -0.64 -12.74
N GLN A 115 -5.78 -1.16 -11.55
CA GLN A 115 -5.47 -0.51 -10.26
C GLN A 115 -3.98 -0.58 -9.94
N VAL A 116 -3.36 -1.74 -10.17
CA VAL A 116 -1.92 -1.96 -9.92
C VAL A 116 -1.08 -1.12 -10.88
N ASP A 117 -1.42 -1.13 -12.17
CA ASP A 117 -0.74 -0.36 -13.21
C ASP A 117 -0.91 1.17 -12.99
N ALA A 118 -2.09 1.62 -12.52
CA ALA A 118 -2.29 3.01 -12.16
C ALA A 118 -1.42 3.44 -10.97
N PHE A 119 -1.30 2.59 -9.95
CA PHE A 119 -0.39 2.82 -8.81
C PHE A 119 1.06 2.93 -9.28
N ASP A 120 1.55 1.96 -10.04
CA ASP A 120 2.93 1.93 -10.55
C ASP A 120 3.27 3.17 -11.39
N ARG A 121 2.41 3.49 -12.34
CA ARG A 121 2.60 4.67 -13.20
C ARG A 121 2.67 5.94 -12.39
N GLU A 122 1.80 6.09 -11.38
CA GLU A 122 1.78 7.31 -10.58
C GLU A 122 2.99 7.40 -9.65
N VAL A 123 3.47 6.28 -9.10
CA VAL A 123 4.73 6.23 -8.34
C VAL A 123 5.91 6.65 -9.21
N LEU A 124 6.04 6.09 -10.41
CA LEU A 124 7.12 6.45 -11.34
C LEU A 124 7.05 7.92 -11.78
N ASN A 125 5.85 8.42 -12.03
CA ASN A 125 5.60 9.83 -12.34
C ASN A 125 6.03 10.73 -11.18
N LYS A 126 5.62 10.40 -9.94
CA LYS A 126 6.02 11.14 -8.74
C LYS A 126 7.54 11.16 -8.56
N ILE A 127 8.21 10.02 -8.71
CA ILE A 127 9.67 9.90 -8.63
C ILE A 127 10.34 10.81 -9.67
N SER A 128 9.86 10.77 -10.91
CA SER A 128 10.39 11.59 -12.01
C SER A 128 10.24 13.08 -11.71
N ILE A 129 9.06 13.51 -11.26
CA ILE A 129 8.80 14.91 -10.90
C ILE A 129 9.67 15.34 -9.71
N THR A 130 9.81 14.48 -8.69
CA THR A 130 10.65 14.76 -7.51
C THR A 130 12.10 15.00 -7.90
N ARG A 131 12.69 14.12 -8.71
CA ARG A 131 14.08 14.28 -9.18
C ARG A 131 14.27 15.55 -10.02
N ARG A 132 13.30 15.82 -10.89
CA ARG A 132 13.33 17.04 -11.72
C ARG A 132 13.21 18.29 -10.85
N TYR A 133 12.28 18.31 -9.88
CA TYR A 133 12.15 19.42 -8.94
C TYR A 133 13.43 19.66 -8.16
N LEU A 134 14.06 18.62 -7.61
CA LEU A 134 15.32 18.74 -6.86
C LEU A 134 16.42 19.38 -7.73
N LYS A 135 16.60 18.84 -8.94
CA LYS A 135 17.62 19.35 -9.87
C LYS A 135 17.39 20.83 -10.20
N GLU A 136 16.17 21.18 -10.62
CA GLU A 136 15.83 22.56 -11.03
C GLU A 136 15.86 23.51 -9.82
N ARG A 137 15.45 23.07 -8.63
CA ARG A 137 15.51 23.88 -7.40
C ARG A 137 16.94 24.18 -6.97
N TRP A 138 17.83 23.19 -6.96
CA TRP A 138 19.23 23.39 -6.62
C TRP A 138 19.95 24.27 -7.63
N GLN A 139 19.71 24.06 -8.92
CA GLN A 139 20.27 24.92 -9.96
C GLN A 139 19.82 26.36 -9.76
N TRP A 140 18.54 26.60 -9.56
CA TRP A 140 17.97 27.90 -9.32
C TRP A 140 18.56 28.59 -8.07
N LEU A 141 18.73 27.87 -6.96
CA LEU A 141 19.36 28.41 -5.75
C LEU A 141 20.78 28.85 -6.00
N ASN A 142 21.56 28.06 -6.71
CA ASN A 142 22.94 28.44 -7.09
C ASN A 142 22.97 29.67 -8.00
N GLU A 143 22.06 29.77 -8.95
CA GLU A 143 21.91 30.94 -9.82
C GLU A 143 21.52 32.19 -9.02
N CYS A 144 20.62 32.06 -8.04
CA CYS A 144 20.27 33.13 -7.11
C CYS A 144 21.48 33.61 -6.30
N ASP A 145 22.29 32.69 -5.76
CA ASP A 145 23.45 33.04 -4.96
C ASP A 145 24.51 33.75 -5.81
N ALA A 146 24.74 33.29 -7.04
CA ALA A 146 25.62 33.96 -7.99
C ALA A 146 25.13 35.37 -8.39
N PHE A 147 23.81 35.53 -8.56
CA PHE A 147 23.20 36.83 -8.83
C PHE A 147 23.34 37.79 -7.63
N ILE A 148 23.10 37.29 -6.41
CA ILE A 148 23.28 38.05 -5.17
C ILE A 148 24.73 38.57 -5.06
N GLU A 149 25.73 37.75 -5.37
CA GLU A 149 27.15 38.15 -5.38
C GLU A 149 27.40 39.27 -6.37
N LYS A 150 26.90 39.16 -7.61
CA LYS A 150 26.98 40.23 -8.61
C LYS A 150 26.31 41.53 -8.11
N LEU A 151 25.13 41.40 -7.49
CA LEU A 151 24.37 42.52 -6.97
C LEU A 151 25.14 43.26 -5.84
N TRP A 152 25.85 42.52 -4.97
CA TRP A 152 26.68 43.10 -3.92
C TRP A 152 27.77 44.02 -4.50
N HIS A 153 28.38 43.65 -5.60
CA HIS A 153 29.45 44.42 -6.24
C HIS A 153 28.93 45.53 -7.16
N SER A 154 27.63 45.64 -7.41
CA SER A 154 27.05 46.68 -8.25
C SER A 154 26.91 48.00 -7.48
N PRO A 155 26.94 49.17 -8.12
CA PRO A 155 26.82 50.51 -7.49
C PRO A 155 25.38 50.91 -7.18
N LEU A 156 24.44 49.98 -7.11
CA LEU A 156 23.01 50.25 -6.95
C LEU A 156 22.63 50.70 -5.54
N SER A 157 21.69 51.66 -5.42
CA SER A 157 21.17 52.17 -4.15
C SER A 157 20.04 51.30 -3.57
N ASN A 158 19.22 50.65 -4.40
CA ASN A 158 17.99 49.96 -3.99
C ASN A 158 18.15 48.43 -3.91
N LYS A 159 19.35 47.93 -3.54
CA LYS A 159 19.63 46.49 -3.43
C LYS A 159 18.68 45.74 -2.47
N ALA A 160 18.22 46.42 -1.39
CA ALA A 160 17.40 45.82 -0.37
C ALA A 160 16.05 45.29 -0.92
N GLU A 161 15.46 45.98 -1.89
CA GLU A 161 14.20 45.55 -2.51
C GLU A 161 14.38 44.27 -3.31
N ILE A 162 15.50 44.16 -4.05
CA ILE A 162 15.82 42.97 -4.85
C ILE A 162 16.14 41.79 -3.94
N PHE A 163 16.88 42.01 -2.84
CA PHE A 163 17.13 40.97 -1.84
C PHE A 163 15.83 40.45 -1.24
N ASN A 164 14.86 41.32 -0.87
CA ASN A 164 13.56 40.91 -0.36
C ASN A 164 12.79 40.06 -1.38
N VAL A 165 12.81 40.41 -2.65
CA VAL A 165 12.19 39.62 -3.73
C VAL A 165 12.82 38.23 -3.83
N LEU A 166 14.17 38.16 -3.81
CA LEU A 166 14.87 36.89 -3.89
C LEU A 166 14.65 36.02 -2.62
N ASP A 167 14.63 36.65 -1.45
CA ASP A 167 14.35 35.95 -0.19
C ASP A 167 12.93 35.38 -0.15
N SER A 168 11.92 36.16 -0.61
CA SER A 168 10.57 35.68 -0.80
C SER A 168 10.51 34.51 -1.80
N ALA A 169 11.21 34.62 -2.91
CA ALA A 169 11.31 33.54 -3.90
C ALA A 169 12.04 32.30 -3.33
N LYS A 170 13.11 32.49 -2.54
CA LYS A 170 13.78 31.40 -1.80
C LYS A 170 12.86 30.76 -0.75
N ALA A 171 11.96 31.52 -0.14
CA ALA A 171 10.92 31.01 0.76
C ALA A 171 9.77 30.29 0.03
N GLY A 172 9.83 30.13 -1.29
CA GLY A 172 8.83 29.41 -2.09
C GLY A 172 7.65 30.26 -2.53
N GLU A 173 7.74 31.61 -2.37
CA GLU A 173 6.75 32.56 -2.87
C GLU A 173 6.96 32.84 -4.37
N LEU A 174 5.97 33.47 -4.99
CA LEU A 174 6.03 33.91 -6.39
C LEU A 174 5.98 35.44 -6.45
N PRO A 175 7.07 36.12 -6.06
CA PRO A 175 7.12 37.57 -6.09
C PRO A 175 7.05 38.10 -7.52
N SER A 176 6.57 39.34 -7.68
CA SER A 176 6.67 40.11 -8.91
C SER A 176 7.95 40.94 -8.89
N LEU A 177 8.36 41.37 -10.09
CA LEU A 177 9.43 42.38 -10.21
C LEU A 177 9.03 43.65 -9.48
N PRO A 178 9.93 44.25 -8.68
CA PRO A 178 9.66 45.52 -8.00
C PRO A 178 9.55 46.66 -9.02
N GLU A 179 8.51 47.48 -8.87
CA GLU A 179 8.33 48.67 -9.70
C GLU A 179 9.34 49.76 -9.33
N GLY A 180 9.98 50.38 -10.32
CA GLY A 180 10.83 51.55 -10.10
C GLY A 180 12.27 51.23 -9.66
N VAL A 181 12.71 49.98 -9.69
CA VAL A 181 14.11 49.64 -9.43
C VAL A 181 14.97 49.89 -10.67
N GLU A 182 15.92 50.83 -10.55
CA GLU A 182 16.90 51.11 -11.59
C GLU A 182 17.99 50.02 -11.61
N LEU A 183 17.83 49.04 -12.48
CA LEU A 183 18.82 47.99 -12.77
C LEU A 183 19.48 48.28 -14.15
N SER A 184 20.71 47.83 -14.30
CA SER A 184 21.27 47.74 -15.66
C SER A 184 20.46 46.70 -16.47
N GLU A 185 20.40 46.88 -17.79
CA GLU A 185 19.61 45.98 -18.66
C GLU A 185 19.98 44.49 -18.47
N ASP A 186 21.29 44.21 -18.29
CA ASP A 186 21.80 42.85 -18.04
C ASP A 186 21.29 42.26 -16.70
N LEU A 187 21.36 43.05 -15.61
CA LEU A 187 20.89 42.59 -14.30
C LEU A 187 19.36 42.43 -14.25
N TYR A 188 18.64 43.29 -14.97
CA TYR A 188 17.20 43.19 -15.09
C TYR A 188 16.79 41.90 -15.82
N ALA A 189 17.42 41.60 -16.96
CA ALA A 189 17.16 40.38 -17.72
C ALA A 189 17.51 39.11 -16.91
N GLU A 190 18.62 39.15 -16.16
CA GLU A 190 19.01 38.03 -15.30
C GLU A 190 17.99 37.79 -14.15
N LEU A 191 17.54 38.89 -13.48
CA LEU A 191 16.50 38.79 -12.44
C LEU A 191 15.17 38.28 -13.00
N GLU A 192 14.75 38.79 -14.16
CA GLU A 192 13.53 38.31 -14.83
C GLU A 192 13.62 36.80 -15.14
N GLN A 193 14.75 36.33 -15.61
CA GLN A 193 15.00 34.92 -15.90
C GLN A 193 14.96 34.08 -14.61
N LEU A 194 15.55 34.55 -13.51
CA LEU A 194 15.48 33.88 -12.20
C LEU A 194 14.04 33.74 -11.70
N LEU A 195 13.24 34.80 -11.81
CA LEU A 195 11.84 34.77 -11.40
C LEU A 195 10.99 33.85 -12.31
N LYS A 196 11.31 33.80 -13.61
CA LYS A 196 10.67 32.87 -14.54
C LYS A 196 11.00 31.42 -14.19
N THR A 197 12.26 31.10 -13.90
CA THR A 197 12.70 29.78 -13.47
C THR A 197 12.04 29.38 -12.14
N ASN A 198 11.92 30.32 -11.17
CA ASN A 198 11.21 30.08 -9.92
C ASN A 198 9.75 29.67 -10.16
N ARG A 199 9.05 30.29 -11.12
CA ARG A 199 7.68 29.91 -11.49
C ARG A 199 7.60 28.47 -12.02
N GLU A 200 8.59 28.03 -12.79
CA GLU A 200 8.66 26.66 -13.30
C GLU A 200 8.93 25.66 -12.18
N VAL A 201 9.84 25.97 -11.26
CA VAL A 201 10.11 25.18 -10.05
C VAL A 201 8.83 25.07 -9.19
N ALA A 202 8.10 26.19 -9.00
CA ALA A 202 6.84 26.17 -8.27
C ALA A 202 5.75 25.31 -8.95
N ARG A 203 5.69 25.30 -10.30
CA ARG A 203 4.78 24.39 -11.02
C ARG A 203 5.11 22.92 -10.80
N LEU A 204 6.40 22.56 -10.76
CA LEU A 204 6.82 21.19 -10.44
C LEU A 204 6.44 20.82 -9.01
N TRP A 205 6.61 21.76 -8.06
CA TRP A 205 6.13 21.57 -6.70
C TRP A 205 4.64 21.27 -6.64
N HIS A 206 3.79 22.08 -7.28
CA HIS A 206 2.35 21.84 -7.33
C HIS A 206 2.02 20.47 -7.92
N ARG A 207 2.69 20.06 -9.00
CA ARG A 207 2.48 18.73 -9.55
C ARG A 207 2.86 17.61 -8.59
N LEU A 208 3.88 17.80 -7.77
CA LEU A 208 4.31 16.88 -6.74
C LEU A 208 3.28 16.78 -5.60
N ASP A 209 2.79 17.93 -5.13
CA ASP A 209 1.81 18.08 -4.06
C ASP A 209 0.47 17.42 -4.43
N TYR A 210 0.06 17.52 -5.69
CA TYR A 210 -1.14 16.88 -6.24
C TYR A 210 -0.93 15.45 -6.76
N SER A 211 0.20 14.82 -6.48
CA SER A 211 0.43 13.42 -6.86
C SER A 211 -0.58 12.49 -6.18
N ARG A 212 -1.17 11.59 -6.97
CA ARG A 212 -2.17 10.64 -6.51
C ARG A 212 -1.61 9.29 -6.07
N ALA A 213 -0.29 9.13 -6.00
CA ALA A 213 0.34 7.86 -5.67
C ALA A 213 -0.16 7.26 -4.33
N SER A 214 -0.27 8.10 -3.29
CA SER A 214 -0.83 7.71 -1.99
C SER A 214 -2.31 7.31 -2.06
N LEU A 215 -3.12 7.93 -2.93
CA LEU A 215 -4.53 7.58 -3.15
C LEU A 215 -4.66 6.21 -3.82
N PHE A 216 -3.86 5.93 -4.86
CA PHE A 216 -3.86 4.61 -5.48
C PHE A 216 -3.36 3.51 -4.55
N ALA A 217 -2.38 3.81 -3.68
CA ALA A 217 -1.99 2.88 -2.61
C ALA A 217 -3.17 2.60 -1.65
N GLU A 218 -3.95 3.62 -1.28
CA GLU A 218 -5.16 3.47 -0.46
C GLU A 218 -6.22 2.62 -1.14
N ASP A 219 -6.48 2.83 -2.43
CA ASP A 219 -7.43 2.04 -3.21
C ASP A 219 -7.05 0.56 -3.25
N LEU A 220 -5.74 0.26 -3.38
CA LEU A 220 -5.24 -1.11 -3.29
C LEU A 220 -5.44 -1.70 -1.88
N ILE A 221 -5.13 -0.94 -0.82
CA ILE A 221 -5.36 -1.35 0.56
C ILE A 221 -6.84 -1.67 0.79
N LEU A 222 -7.75 -0.81 0.32
CA LEU A 222 -9.19 -1.02 0.44
C LEU A 222 -9.65 -2.28 -0.32
N SER A 223 -9.09 -2.54 -1.50
CA SER A 223 -9.38 -3.75 -2.28
C SER A 223 -8.95 -5.02 -1.52
N PHE A 224 -7.76 -5.03 -0.89
CA PHE A 224 -7.31 -6.14 -0.06
C PHE A 224 -8.17 -6.31 1.20
N LYS A 225 -8.50 -5.23 1.91
CA LYS A 225 -9.37 -5.26 3.10
C LYS A 225 -10.77 -5.76 2.76
N ALA A 226 -11.35 -5.31 1.66
CA ALA A 226 -12.65 -5.80 1.21
C ALA A 226 -12.63 -7.30 0.94
N ARG A 227 -11.56 -7.79 0.30
CA ARG A 227 -11.38 -9.23 0.07
C ARG A 227 -11.20 -10.02 1.36
N GLU A 228 -10.42 -9.50 2.29
CA GLU A 228 -10.22 -10.10 3.61
C GLU A 228 -11.55 -10.26 4.36
N LEU A 229 -12.42 -9.23 4.36
CA LEU A 229 -13.75 -9.30 4.96
C LEU A 229 -14.61 -10.42 4.35
N VAL A 230 -14.65 -10.51 3.02
CA VAL A 230 -15.37 -11.60 2.33
C VAL A 230 -14.85 -12.97 2.74
N MET A 231 -13.53 -13.10 2.90
CA MET A 231 -12.92 -14.36 3.35
C MET A 231 -13.26 -14.68 4.82
N GLN A 232 -13.25 -13.67 5.70
CA GLN A 232 -13.66 -13.83 7.10
C GLN A 232 -15.12 -14.27 7.23
N GLU A 233 -16.04 -13.69 6.45
CA GLU A 233 -17.44 -14.10 6.41
C GLU A 233 -17.58 -15.57 5.95
N ARG A 234 -16.88 -15.97 4.89
CA ARG A 234 -16.86 -17.36 4.43
C ARG A 234 -16.33 -18.31 5.49
N ARG A 235 -15.27 -17.93 6.20
CA ARG A 235 -14.74 -18.72 7.33
C ARG A 235 -15.76 -18.88 8.45
N ALA A 236 -16.45 -17.80 8.83
CA ALA A 236 -17.47 -17.85 9.87
C ALA A 236 -18.58 -18.82 9.50
N ILE A 237 -19.06 -18.79 8.24
CA ILE A 237 -20.08 -19.71 7.73
C ILE A 237 -19.56 -21.16 7.73
N LEU A 238 -18.36 -21.40 7.23
CA LEU A 238 -17.77 -22.75 7.22
C LEU A 238 -17.55 -23.28 8.63
N SER A 239 -17.09 -22.43 9.55
CA SER A 239 -16.93 -22.79 10.98
C SER A 239 -18.26 -23.14 11.63
N LEU A 240 -19.34 -22.41 11.33
CA LEU A 240 -20.68 -22.71 11.81
C LEU A 240 -21.19 -24.06 11.27
N ILE A 241 -21.02 -24.31 9.97
CA ILE A 241 -21.36 -25.58 9.33
C ILE A 241 -20.58 -26.73 9.99
N PHE A 242 -19.28 -26.54 10.20
CA PHE A 242 -18.42 -27.51 10.87
C PHE A 242 -18.91 -27.84 12.30
N TYR A 243 -19.25 -26.79 13.05
CA TYR A 243 -19.77 -26.93 14.41
C TYR A 243 -21.12 -27.73 14.43
N LEU A 244 -22.06 -27.33 13.57
CA LEU A 244 -23.37 -28.03 13.47
C LEU A 244 -23.18 -29.49 13.06
N PHE A 245 -22.30 -29.76 12.11
CA PHE A 245 -22.02 -31.12 11.67
C PHE A 245 -21.39 -31.97 12.78
N SER A 246 -20.47 -31.41 13.55
CA SER A 246 -19.84 -32.03 14.71
C SER A 246 -20.87 -32.35 15.81
N LEU A 247 -21.82 -31.42 16.05
CA LEU A 247 -22.92 -31.63 17.02
C LEU A 247 -23.83 -32.76 16.61
N VAL A 248 -24.25 -32.83 15.33
CA VAL A 248 -25.08 -33.92 14.80
C VAL A 248 -24.37 -35.25 14.93
N MET A 249 -23.04 -35.29 14.65
CA MET A 249 -22.24 -36.51 14.84
C MET A 249 -22.18 -36.97 16.28
N LEU A 250 -21.99 -36.03 17.20
CA LEU A 250 -21.96 -36.34 18.63
C LEU A 250 -23.32 -36.91 19.11
N LEU A 251 -24.43 -36.30 18.69
CA LEU A 251 -25.77 -36.74 19.00
C LEU A 251 -26.06 -38.14 18.41
N THR A 252 -25.71 -38.35 17.14
CA THR A 252 -25.93 -39.68 16.50
C THR A 252 -25.09 -40.76 17.15
N THR A 253 -23.85 -40.49 17.51
CA THR A 253 -22.98 -41.43 18.23
C THR A 253 -23.53 -41.75 19.62
N LEU A 254 -24.03 -40.76 20.35
CA LEU A 254 -24.64 -40.93 21.67
C LEU A 254 -25.90 -41.77 21.57
N LEU A 255 -26.79 -41.48 20.61
CA LEU A 255 -28.03 -42.27 20.40
C LEU A 255 -27.71 -43.72 20.05
N LEU A 256 -26.74 -43.97 19.22
CA LEU A 256 -26.29 -45.31 18.87
C LEU A 256 -25.69 -46.04 20.06
N TYR A 257 -24.88 -45.34 20.88
CA TYR A 257 -24.32 -45.91 22.11
C TYR A 257 -25.42 -46.35 23.08
N VAL A 258 -26.44 -45.50 23.33
CA VAL A 258 -27.58 -45.82 24.21
C VAL A 258 -28.38 -47.00 23.66
N ARG A 259 -28.58 -47.06 22.33
CA ARG A 259 -29.33 -48.15 21.69
C ARG A 259 -28.59 -49.48 21.73
N VAL A 260 -27.26 -49.48 21.68
CA VAL A 260 -26.44 -50.72 21.78
C VAL A 260 -26.32 -51.21 23.22
N LYS A 261 -26.48 -50.34 24.22
CA LYS A 261 -26.40 -50.70 25.64
C LYS A 261 -27.72 -51.23 26.19
N ARG A 262 -28.86 -50.88 25.56
CA ARG A 262 -30.19 -51.50 25.82
C ARG A 262 -30.34 -52.78 24.98
#